data_5f1a404b4f78cd1dad0548badcd9c869
#
_entry.id   5f1a404b4f78cd1dad0548badcd9c869
#
_cell.length_a   1.000
_cell.length_b   1.000
_cell.length_c   1.000
_cell.angle_alpha   90.00
_cell.angle_beta   90.00
_cell.angle_gamma   90.00
#
_symmetry.space_group_name_H-M   'P 1'
#
loop_
_entity.id
_entity.type
_entity.pdbx_description
1 polymer ?
#
loop_
_entity_poly.entity_id
_entity_poly.type
_entity_poly.pdbx_seq_one_letter_code
_entity_poly.pdbx_strand_id
1 'polypeptide(L)'
;MKTQFSRRGALSRLGGAIAGLLTLSAARAVKAAVQKVFVASGAPKDYDPTKHKWLMCIDVNRCIGCGLCVEACKKENGVPEGPYFRTWIERYVIPKPEPGSGQTRGETLVDSPNGGMHGFPPTPVPKDQIEHSFFVPKLCNLCEHSPCVQVCPVGATFDAPDGAVLIDPKYCIGCGFCIQACPYGCRFLSPVTKTAEKCTLCYHRITRGLKPACVEICPTQARIFGDLKNAGPDEPIRKFYENNRVSVLKPHLGTEPRVLYAGLDKEVR
;
A
#
# COMPACT_ATOMS: atom_id res chain seq x y z
N MET A 1 45.08 3.20 -54.32
CA MET A 1 44.73 2.54 -53.04
C MET A 1 43.31 2.03 -53.12
N LYS A 2 43.13 0.71 -53.32
CA LYS A 2 41.76 0.11 -53.34
C LYS A 2 41.44 -0.41 -51.94
N THR A 3 40.47 0.19 -51.25
CA THR A 3 39.97 -0.28 -49.97
C THR A 3 39.14 -1.54 -50.20
N GLN A 4 39.70 -2.70 -49.77
CA GLN A 4 38.94 -3.96 -49.76
C GLN A 4 37.87 -3.92 -48.65
N PHE A 5 36.62 -3.87 -49.06
CA PHE A 5 35.46 -4.06 -48.16
C PHE A 5 35.35 -5.54 -47.82
N SER A 6 35.68 -5.90 -46.58
CA SER A 6 35.56 -7.26 -46.07
C SER A 6 34.07 -7.60 -45.84
N ARG A 7 33.59 -8.69 -46.46
CA ARG A 7 32.24 -9.25 -46.27
C ARG A 7 31.89 -9.52 -44.80
N ARG A 8 32.90 -9.85 -43.96
CA ARG A 8 32.72 -10.04 -42.52
C ARG A 8 32.36 -8.72 -41.78
N GLY A 9 32.95 -7.59 -42.17
CA GLY A 9 32.62 -6.30 -41.56
C GLY A 9 31.24 -5.77 -41.89
N ALA A 10 30.68 -6.13 -43.05
CA ALA A 10 29.27 -5.77 -43.42
C ALA A 10 28.26 -6.58 -42.63
N LEU A 11 28.50 -7.88 -42.44
CA LEU A 11 27.59 -8.76 -41.67
C LEU A 11 27.56 -8.43 -40.18
N SER A 12 28.69 -8.03 -39.57
CA SER A 12 28.73 -7.63 -38.17
C SER A 12 27.98 -6.30 -37.92
N ARG A 13 28.03 -5.34 -38.87
CA ARG A 13 27.27 -4.09 -38.78
C ARG A 13 25.75 -4.28 -39.00
N LEU A 14 25.38 -5.16 -39.92
CA LEU A 14 23.96 -5.54 -40.12
C LEU A 14 23.39 -6.31 -38.92
N GLY A 15 24.14 -7.27 -38.35
CA GLY A 15 23.74 -7.99 -37.14
C GLY A 15 23.56 -7.07 -35.93
N GLY A 16 24.46 -6.08 -35.73
CA GLY A 16 24.33 -5.08 -34.66
C GLY A 16 23.13 -4.15 -34.84
N ALA A 17 22.82 -3.73 -36.07
CA ALA A 17 21.67 -2.89 -36.37
C ALA A 17 20.33 -3.62 -36.20
N ILE A 18 20.25 -4.89 -36.60
CA ILE A 18 19.04 -5.73 -36.42
C ILE A 18 18.83 -6.06 -34.95
N ALA A 19 19.86 -6.39 -34.19
CA ALA A 19 19.78 -6.62 -32.76
C ALA A 19 19.35 -5.35 -32.00
N GLY A 20 19.87 -4.18 -32.37
CA GLY A 20 19.46 -2.87 -31.80
C GLY A 20 17.99 -2.52 -32.11
N LEU A 21 17.52 -2.80 -33.33
CA LEU A 21 16.11 -2.59 -33.70
C LEU A 21 15.15 -3.54 -32.98
N LEU A 22 15.52 -4.80 -32.79
CA LEU A 22 14.73 -5.78 -32.03
C LEU A 22 14.65 -5.42 -30.56
N THR A 23 15.72 -4.93 -29.93
CA THR A 23 15.70 -4.49 -28.53
C THR A 23 14.88 -3.22 -28.34
N LEU A 24 14.95 -2.27 -29.27
CA LEU A 24 14.14 -1.04 -29.26
C LEU A 24 12.65 -1.32 -29.46
N SER A 25 12.30 -2.25 -30.35
CA SER A 25 10.90 -2.66 -30.57
C SER A 25 10.32 -3.41 -29.36
N ALA A 26 11.11 -4.31 -28.76
CA ALA A 26 10.72 -5.01 -27.53
C ALA A 26 10.55 -4.03 -26.36
N ALA A 27 11.47 -3.08 -26.17
CA ALA A 27 11.38 -2.07 -25.13
C ALA A 27 10.13 -1.16 -25.31
N ARG A 28 9.80 -0.78 -26.56
CA ARG A 28 8.58 -0.03 -26.89
C ARG A 28 7.32 -0.85 -26.63
N ALA A 29 7.29 -2.13 -26.96
CA ALA A 29 6.18 -3.02 -26.70
C ALA A 29 5.94 -3.21 -25.20
N VAL A 30 7.00 -3.42 -24.43
CA VAL A 30 6.94 -3.52 -22.97
C VAL A 30 6.42 -2.21 -22.36
N LYS A 31 6.96 -1.05 -22.77
CA LYS A 31 6.48 0.26 -22.31
C LYS A 31 5.01 0.48 -22.63
N ALA A 32 4.55 0.12 -23.81
CA ALA A 32 3.14 0.21 -24.20
C ALA A 32 2.23 -0.73 -23.40
N ALA A 33 2.68 -1.97 -23.13
CA ALA A 33 1.96 -2.92 -22.31
C ALA A 33 1.84 -2.43 -20.85
N VAL A 34 2.94 -1.96 -20.26
CA VAL A 34 2.97 -1.37 -18.91
C VAL A 34 2.03 -0.17 -18.84
N GLN A 35 2.06 0.73 -19.82
CA GLN A 35 1.17 1.90 -19.85
C GLN A 35 -0.31 1.52 -19.92
N LYS A 36 -0.67 0.46 -20.65
CA LYS A 36 -2.06 -0.05 -20.70
C LYS A 36 -2.54 -0.51 -19.31
N VAL A 37 -1.67 -1.13 -18.53
CA VAL A 37 -1.99 -1.61 -17.17
C VAL A 37 -2.22 -0.43 -16.22
N PHE A 38 -1.41 0.61 -16.28
CA PHE A 38 -1.62 1.82 -15.48
C PHE A 38 -2.92 2.54 -15.82
N VAL A 39 -3.26 2.64 -17.09
CA VAL A 39 -4.56 3.19 -17.54
C VAL A 39 -5.73 2.34 -17.02
N ALA A 40 -5.61 1.01 -17.04
CA ALA A 40 -6.61 0.11 -16.46
C ALA A 40 -6.76 0.29 -14.94
N SER A 41 -5.72 0.74 -14.25
CA SER A 41 -5.73 1.10 -12.82
C SER A 41 -6.26 2.52 -12.55
N GLY A 42 -6.73 3.22 -13.57
CA GLY A 42 -7.33 4.56 -13.48
C GLY A 42 -6.36 5.73 -13.63
N ALA A 43 -5.08 5.49 -13.97
CA ALA A 43 -4.13 6.56 -14.25
C ALA A 43 -4.42 7.26 -15.59
N PRO A 44 -4.12 8.57 -15.72
CA PRO A 44 -4.12 9.27 -17.01
C PRO A 44 -3.11 8.65 -17.99
N LYS A 45 -3.34 8.85 -19.31
CA LYS A 45 -2.47 8.26 -20.34
C LYS A 45 -1.05 8.84 -20.35
N ASP A 46 -0.90 10.07 -19.91
CA ASP A 46 0.35 10.85 -19.82
C ASP A 46 1.07 10.69 -18.47
N TYR A 47 0.48 9.96 -17.51
CA TYR A 47 1.10 9.73 -16.21
C TYR A 47 2.38 8.89 -16.34
N ASP A 48 3.47 9.39 -15.77
CA ASP A 48 4.78 8.72 -15.73
C ASP A 48 5.10 8.29 -14.29
N PRO A 49 4.91 7.02 -13.92
CA PRO A 49 5.14 6.53 -12.56
C PRO A 49 6.61 6.63 -12.12
N THR A 50 7.56 6.72 -13.05
CA THR A 50 9.00 6.83 -12.70
C THR A 50 9.36 8.18 -12.08
N LYS A 51 8.49 9.18 -12.23
CA LYS A 51 8.70 10.53 -11.68
C LYS A 51 8.23 10.70 -10.24
N HIS A 52 7.56 9.71 -9.67
CA HIS A 52 6.94 9.77 -8.36
C HIS A 52 7.48 8.72 -7.39
N LYS A 53 7.32 8.96 -6.10
CA LYS A 53 7.54 7.98 -5.03
C LYS A 53 6.51 8.21 -3.92
N TRP A 54 5.39 7.50 -4.01
CA TRP A 54 4.29 7.64 -3.08
C TRP A 54 4.61 7.04 -1.72
N LEU A 55 4.30 7.79 -0.67
CA LEU A 55 4.45 7.39 0.72
C LEU A 55 3.18 7.70 1.49
N MET A 56 2.80 6.77 2.38
CA MET A 56 1.74 6.97 3.37
C MET A 56 2.37 6.95 4.76
N CYS A 57 2.06 7.96 5.57
CA CYS A 57 2.42 8.00 6.98
C CYS A 57 1.16 8.02 7.85
N ILE A 58 1.24 7.41 9.02
CA ILE A 58 0.15 7.34 9.99
C ILE A 58 0.70 7.78 11.35
N ASP A 59 0.10 8.82 11.90
CA ASP A 59 0.34 9.24 13.28
C ASP A 59 -0.70 8.57 14.18
N VAL A 60 -0.28 7.54 14.89
CA VAL A 60 -1.16 6.77 15.79
C VAL A 60 -1.70 7.65 16.92
N ASN A 61 -0.90 8.62 17.41
CA ASN A 61 -1.29 9.52 18.51
C ASN A 61 -2.44 10.46 18.11
N ARG A 62 -2.63 10.69 16.80
CA ARG A 62 -3.71 11.55 16.28
C ARG A 62 -4.97 10.78 15.93
N CYS A 63 -4.91 9.45 15.86
CA CYS A 63 -6.08 8.65 15.47
C CYS A 63 -7.06 8.54 16.63
N ILE A 64 -8.29 8.98 16.40
CA ILE A 64 -9.39 8.93 17.38
C ILE A 64 -10.38 7.78 17.15
N GLY A 65 -10.10 6.89 16.21
CA GLY A 65 -10.96 5.72 15.93
C GLY A 65 -12.34 6.06 15.33
N CYS A 66 -12.53 7.22 14.72
CA CYS A 66 -13.85 7.69 14.25
C CYS A 66 -14.45 6.89 13.07
N GLY A 67 -13.65 6.10 12.34
CA GLY A 67 -14.12 5.26 11.23
C GLY A 67 -14.33 5.96 9.89
N LEU A 68 -14.34 7.29 9.81
CA LEU A 68 -14.63 8.06 8.59
C LEU A 68 -13.73 7.65 7.41
N CYS A 69 -12.46 7.31 7.66
CA CYS A 69 -11.53 6.87 6.62
C CYS A 69 -11.91 5.50 6.02
N VAL A 70 -12.57 4.64 6.78
CA VAL A 70 -13.07 3.33 6.33
C VAL A 70 -14.28 3.53 5.42
N GLU A 71 -15.22 4.34 5.86
CA GLU A 71 -16.41 4.69 5.11
C GLU A 71 -16.07 5.39 3.79
N ALA A 72 -15.24 6.43 3.83
CA ALA A 72 -14.78 7.13 2.64
C ALA A 72 -14.06 6.20 1.65
N CYS A 73 -13.27 5.24 2.14
CA CYS A 73 -12.61 4.26 1.30
C CYS A 73 -13.61 3.31 0.62
N LYS A 74 -14.62 2.83 1.35
CA LYS A 74 -15.67 1.98 0.79
C LYS A 74 -16.41 2.72 -0.33
N LYS A 75 -16.86 3.93 -0.06
CA LYS A 75 -17.59 4.77 -1.02
C LYS A 75 -16.76 5.09 -2.27
N GLU A 76 -15.53 5.58 -2.09
CA GLU A 76 -14.64 5.99 -3.19
C GLU A 76 -14.26 4.83 -4.10
N ASN A 77 -14.03 3.66 -3.54
CA ASN A 77 -13.48 2.53 -4.27
C ASN A 77 -14.51 1.44 -4.59
N GLY A 78 -15.79 1.67 -4.32
CA GLY A 78 -16.85 0.68 -4.54
C GLY A 78 -16.59 -0.65 -3.81
N VAL A 79 -16.03 -0.58 -2.59
CA VAL A 79 -15.75 -1.79 -1.81
C VAL A 79 -17.08 -2.43 -1.39
N PRO A 80 -17.30 -3.72 -1.65
CA PRO A 80 -18.55 -4.39 -1.33
C PRO A 80 -18.95 -4.25 0.14
N GLU A 81 -20.26 -4.29 0.39
CA GLU A 81 -20.80 -4.35 1.75
C GLU A 81 -20.35 -5.62 2.48
N GLY A 82 -20.46 -5.60 3.82
CA GLY A 82 -20.03 -6.71 4.68
C GLY A 82 -18.55 -6.63 5.08
N PRO A 83 -17.88 -7.77 5.36
CA PRO A 83 -16.57 -7.82 6.02
C PRO A 83 -15.39 -7.54 5.07
N TYR A 84 -15.60 -6.70 4.06
CA TYR A 84 -14.58 -6.36 3.06
C TYR A 84 -14.07 -4.95 3.29
N PHE A 85 -12.75 -4.81 3.49
CA PHE A 85 -12.12 -3.52 3.77
C PHE A 85 -10.79 -3.39 3.03
N ARG A 86 -10.56 -2.23 2.37
CA ARG A 86 -9.23 -1.86 1.83
C ARG A 86 -8.40 -1.10 2.86
N THR A 87 -9.05 -0.54 3.87
CA THR A 87 -8.46 0.03 5.08
C THR A 87 -9.43 -0.19 6.24
N TRP A 88 -8.90 -0.38 7.44
CA TRP A 88 -9.67 -0.58 8.66
C TRP A 88 -8.94 0.07 9.83
N ILE A 89 -9.56 0.14 10.99
CA ILE A 89 -8.97 0.62 12.23
C ILE A 89 -9.05 -0.52 13.25
N GLU A 90 -7.95 -0.79 13.91
CA GLU A 90 -7.92 -1.67 15.08
C GLU A 90 -7.82 -0.82 16.34
N ARG A 91 -8.62 -1.14 17.35
CA ARG A 91 -8.48 -0.62 18.70
C ARG A 91 -7.63 -1.58 19.52
N TYR A 92 -6.66 -1.03 20.20
CA TYR A 92 -5.82 -1.72 21.16
C TYR A 92 -6.20 -1.23 22.55
N VAL A 93 -6.49 -2.16 23.48
CA VAL A 93 -6.76 -1.87 24.88
C VAL A 93 -5.79 -2.71 25.71
N ILE A 94 -4.93 -2.04 26.46
CA ILE A 94 -3.94 -2.66 27.34
C ILE A 94 -4.44 -2.48 28.76
N PRO A 95 -4.91 -3.55 29.42
CA PRO A 95 -5.30 -3.50 30.81
C PRO A 95 -4.08 -3.33 31.72
N LYS A 96 -4.30 -2.84 32.93
CA LYS A 96 -3.33 -2.92 34.02
C LYS A 96 -3.03 -4.39 34.33
N PRO A 97 -1.82 -4.73 34.73
CA PRO A 97 -1.50 -6.10 35.13
C PRO A 97 -2.29 -6.50 36.38
N GLU A 98 -2.65 -7.79 36.46
CA GLU A 98 -3.29 -8.31 37.67
C GLU A 98 -2.35 -8.22 38.87
N PRO A 99 -2.86 -7.78 40.03
CA PRO A 99 -2.06 -7.73 41.26
C PRO A 99 -1.46 -9.11 41.60
N GLY A 100 -0.16 -9.18 41.80
CA GLY A 100 0.55 -10.42 42.12
C GLY A 100 0.90 -11.33 40.95
N SER A 101 0.53 -10.98 39.70
CA SER A 101 0.87 -11.79 38.52
C SER A 101 2.35 -11.75 38.12
N GLY A 102 3.12 -10.81 38.64
CA GLY A 102 4.51 -10.58 38.23
C GLY A 102 4.65 -10.02 36.80
N GLN A 103 3.54 -9.76 36.12
CA GLN A 103 3.52 -9.17 34.79
C GLN A 103 3.68 -7.64 34.88
N THR A 104 4.29 -7.06 33.84
CA THR A 104 4.44 -5.59 33.74
C THR A 104 3.26 -4.95 33.00
N ARG A 105 2.45 -5.74 32.28
CA ARG A 105 1.24 -5.32 31.55
C ARG A 105 0.21 -6.44 31.54
N GLY A 106 -1.07 -6.09 31.45
CA GLY A 106 -2.15 -7.05 31.19
C GLY A 106 -2.15 -7.52 29.73
N GLU A 107 -2.93 -8.55 29.45
CA GLU A 107 -3.08 -9.10 28.10
C GLU A 107 -3.76 -8.08 27.18
N THR A 108 -3.11 -7.73 26.06
CA THR A 108 -3.60 -6.75 25.11
C THR A 108 -4.83 -7.28 24.36
N LEU A 109 -5.94 -6.57 24.46
CA LEU A 109 -7.15 -6.83 23.69
C LEU A 109 -7.11 -6.02 22.39
N VAL A 110 -7.41 -6.70 21.29
CA VAL A 110 -7.48 -6.07 19.97
C VAL A 110 -8.83 -6.36 19.34
N ASP A 111 -9.55 -5.32 18.92
CA ASP A 111 -10.79 -5.46 18.19
C ASP A 111 -10.89 -4.49 17.00
N SER A 112 -11.74 -4.84 16.06
CA SER A 112 -12.01 -4.02 14.87
C SER A 112 -13.44 -4.26 14.40
N PRO A 113 -14.44 -3.91 15.21
CA PRO A 113 -15.84 -4.14 14.87
C PRO A 113 -16.18 -3.40 13.57
N ASN A 114 -16.71 -4.15 12.59
CA ASN A 114 -17.03 -3.62 11.27
C ASN A 114 -15.87 -2.80 10.64
N GLY A 115 -14.61 -3.23 10.84
CA GLY A 115 -13.42 -2.51 10.38
C GLY A 115 -13.20 -1.16 11.06
N GLY A 116 -13.84 -0.88 12.18
CA GLY A 116 -13.86 0.42 12.85
C GLY A 116 -14.77 1.45 12.18
N MET A 117 -15.56 1.06 11.19
CA MET A 117 -16.55 1.93 10.56
C MET A 117 -17.66 2.27 11.59
N HIS A 118 -18.04 3.55 11.64
CA HIS A 118 -18.98 4.10 12.64
C HIS A 118 -18.45 4.12 14.09
N GLY A 119 -17.13 4.00 14.28
CA GLY A 119 -16.47 4.03 15.59
C GLY A 119 -16.49 2.68 16.32
N PHE A 120 -16.27 2.72 17.62
CA PHE A 120 -16.10 1.53 18.46
C PHE A 120 -17.10 1.52 19.60
N PRO A 121 -17.71 0.35 19.90
CA PRO A 121 -18.53 0.19 21.10
C PRO A 121 -17.67 0.32 22.36
N PRO A 122 -18.29 0.46 23.55
CA PRO A 122 -17.56 0.40 24.81
C PRO A 122 -16.69 -0.87 24.89
N THR A 123 -15.49 -0.75 25.46
CA THR A 123 -14.63 -1.91 25.73
C THR A 123 -15.19 -2.72 26.89
N PRO A 124 -14.97 -4.06 26.91
CA PRO A 124 -15.35 -4.90 28.08
C PRO A 124 -14.47 -4.62 29.30
N VAL A 125 -13.32 -3.99 29.13
CA VAL A 125 -12.41 -3.63 30.23
C VAL A 125 -12.94 -2.38 30.95
N PRO A 126 -13.12 -2.41 32.29
CA PRO A 126 -13.46 -1.23 33.08
C PRO A 126 -12.45 -0.10 32.88
N LYS A 127 -12.91 1.15 32.81
CA LYS A 127 -12.05 2.31 32.51
C LYS A 127 -10.90 2.48 33.51
N ASP A 128 -11.13 2.20 34.78
CA ASP A 128 -10.14 2.26 35.87
C ASP A 128 -9.07 1.16 35.77
N GLN A 129 -9.35 0.08 35.03
CA GLN A 129 -8.43 -1.03 34.77
C GLN A 129 -7.66 -0.86 33.45
N ILE A 130 -7.95 0.15 32.65
CA ILE A 130 -7.19 0.41 31.41
C ILE A 130 -5.90 1.16 31.76
N GLU A 131 -4.74 0.61 31.35
CA GLU A 131 -3.46 1.28 31.38
C GLU A 131 -3.31 2.23 30.19
N HIS A 132 -3.57 1.69 28.97
CA HIS A 132 -3.45 2.44 27.72
C HIS A 132 -4.47 1.95 26.69
N SER A 133 -4.99 2.84 25.86
CA SER A 133 -5.83 2.49 24.71
C SER A 133 -5.56 3.43 23.56
N PHE A 134 -5.46 2.88 22.35
CA PHE A 134 -5.16 3.63 21.13
C PHE A 134 -5.75 2.94 19.89
N PHE A 135 -5.74 3.67 18.78
CA PHE A 135 -6.28 3.20 17.50
C PHE A 135 -5.19 3.15 16.43
N VAL A 136 -5.15 2.04 15.70
CA VAL A 136 -4.17 1.83 14.63
C VAL A 136 -4.89 1.69 13.30
N PRO A 137 -4.87 2.71 12.44
CA PRO A 137 -5.35 2.59 11.08
C PRO A 137 -4.47 1.64 10.27
N LYS A 138 -5.07 0.64 9.64
CA LYS A 138 -4.36 -0.34 8.79
C LYS A 138 -4.85 -0.28 7.35
N LEU A 139 -3.96 -0.62 6.43
CA LEU A 139 -4.19 -0.71 5.00
C LEU A 139 -3.09 -1.57 4.36
N CYS A 140 -3.11 -1.77 3.04
CA CYS A 140 -2.00 -2.42 2.35
C CYS A 140 -0.69 -1.65 2.57
N ASN A 141 0.35 -2.35 3.00
CA ASN A 141 1.65 -1.77 3.31
C ASN A 141 2.47 -1.38 2.08
N LEU A 142 2.02 -1.70 0.85
CA LEU A 142 2.70 -1.33 -0.40
C LEU A 142 4.19 -1.69 -0.36
N CYS A 143 4.46 -2.92 0.05
CA CYS A 143 5.80 -3.44 0.28
C CYS A 143 6.73 -3.25 -0.92
N GLU A 144 8.01 -2.94 -0.69
CA GLU A 144 9.05 -2.94 -1.73
C GLU A 144 9.32 -4.37 -2.18
N HIS A 145 9.43 -5.28 -1.21
CA HIS A 145 9.55 -6.73 -1.45
C HIS A 145 8.18 -7.38 -1.23
N SER A 146 7.31 -7.29 -2.23
CA SER A 146 5.91 -7.71 -2.17
C SER A 146 5.74 -9.24 -2.26
N PRO A 147 5.48 -9.99 -1.16
CA PRO A 147 5.26 -11.44 -1.26
C PRO A 147 4.07 -11.79 -2.15
N CYS A 148 3.04 -10.95 -2.13
CA CYS A 148 1.84 -11.13 -2.92
C CYS A 148 2.06 -10.96 -4.44
N VAL A 149 3.08 -10.24 -4.88
CA VAL A 149 3.50 -10.14 -6.28
C VAL A 149 4.26 -11.39 -6.68
N GLN A 150 5.18 -11.85 -5.83
CA GLN A 150 6.01 -13.02 -6.09
C GLN A 150 5.22 -14.31 -6.31
N VAL A 151 4.08 -14.49 -5.61
CA VAL A 151 3.26 -15.70 -5.70
C VAL A 151 2.19 -15.66 -6.79
N CYS A 152 2.08 -14.56 -7.54
CA CYS A 152 1.01 -14.44 -8.54
C CYS A 152 1.35 -15.23 -9.83
N PRO A 153 0.63 -16.33 -10.12
CA PRO A 153 0.99 -17.21 -11.24
C PRO A 153 0.75 -16.58 -12.62
N VAL A 154 -0.09 -15.54 -12.66
CA VAL A 154 -0.48 -14.86 -13.92
C VAL A 154 0.05 -13.42 -13.99
N GLY A 155 0.85 -12.97 -13.01
CA GLY A 155 1.38 -11.60 -12.97
C GLY A 155 0.32 -10.50 -12.85
N ALA A 156 -0.92 -10.84 -12.42
CA ALA A 156 -1.99 -9.86 -12.29
C ALA A 156 -1.73 -8.80 -11.19
N THR A 157 -0.99 -9.15 -10.14
CA THR A 157 -0.54 -8.18 -9.15
C THR A 157 0.93 -7.84 -9.40
N PHE A 158 1.29 -6.57 -9.33
CA PHE A 158 2.60 -6.08 -9.73
C PHE A 158 2.99 -4.81 -8.93
N ASP A 159 4.29 -4.56 -8.87
CA ASP A 159 4.86 -3.36 -8.27
C ASP A 159 5.00 -2.27 -9.33
N ALA A 160 4.45 -1.09 -9.06
CA ALA A 160 4.61 0.08 -9.91
C ALA A 160 5.87 0.86 -9.53
N PRO A 161 6.56 1.51 -10.49
CA PRO A 161 7.79 2.27 -10.22
C PRO A 161 7.62 3.40 -9.20
N ASP A 162 6.42 3.94 -9.05
CA ASP A 162 6.06 4.97 -8.07
C ASP A 162 5.83 4.44 -6.64
N GLY A 163 5.97 3.14 -6.45
CA GLY A 163 5.80 2.48 -5.15
C GLY A 163 4.39 1.97 -4.89
N ALA A 164 3.44 2.16 -5.78
CA ALA A 164 2.14 1.52 -5.63
C ALA A 164 2.22 0.03 -6.00
N VAL A 165 1.57 -0.82 -5.21
CA VAL A 165 1.34 -2.22 -5.57
C VAL A 165 -0.07 -2.32 -6.13
N LEU A 166 -0.20 -2.74 -7.37
CA LEU A 166 -1.47 -2.73 -8.10
C LEU A 166 -1.94 -4.15 -8.45
N ILE A 167 -3.18 -4.26 -8.91
CA ILE A 167 -3.77 -5.48 -9.44
C ILE A 167 -4.49 -5.12 -10.74
N ASP A 168 -4.20 -5.86 -11.80
CA ASP A 168 -5.00 -5.80 -13.02
C ASP A 168 -6.13 -6.85 -12.93
N PRO A 169 -7.38 -6.42 -12.77
CA PRO A 169 -8.51 -7.33 -12.63
C PRO A 169 -8.78 -8.17 -13.88
N LYS A 170 -8.31 -7.74 -15.05
CA LYS A 170 -8.49 -8.49 -16.31
C LYS A 170 -7.63 -9.75 -16.38
N TYR A 171 -6.47 -9.73 -15.73
CA TYR A 171 -5.58 -10.89 -15.65
C TYR A 171 -5.77 -11.71 -14.39
N CYS A 172 -6.45 -11.16 -13.36
CA CYS A 172 -6.65 -11.86 -12.11
C CYS A 172 -7.62 -13.03 -12.25
N ILE A 173 -7.15 -14.25 -11.99
CA ILE A 173 -7.95 -15.48 -12.04
C ILE A 173 -8.63 -15.83 -10.71
N GLY A 174 -8.50 -15.01 -9.67
CA GLY A 174 -9.14 -15.23 -8.37
C GLY A 174 -8.57 -16.39 -7.54
N CYS A 175 -7.37 -16.88 -7.81
CA CYS A 175 -6.79 -18.06 -7.16
C CYS A 175 -6.52 -17.91 -5.65
N GLY A 176 -6.47 -16.69 -5.12
CA GLY A 176 -6.30 -16.42 -3.68
C GLY A 176 -4.85 -16.51 -3.14
N PHE A 177 -3.84 -16.93 -3.91
CA PHE A 177 -2.47 -17.07 -3.42
C PHE A 177 -1.91 -15.78 -2.83
N CYS A 178 -2.17 -14.64 -3.46
CA CYS A 178 -1.74 -13.33 -2.96
C CYS A 178 -2.44 -12.91 -1.66
N ILE A 179 -3.62 -13.47 -1.37
CA ILE A 179 -4.35 -13.25 -0.11
C ILE A 179 -3.64 -14.01 1.00
N GLN A 180 -3.31 -15.28 0.77
CA GLN A 180 -2.62 -16.13 1.73
C GLN A 180 -1.18 -15.68 1.99
N ALA A 181 -0.48 -15.19 0.96
CA ALA A 181 0.89 -14.72 1.07
C ALA A 181 1.03 -13.34 1.76
N CYS A 182 -0.08 -12.60 1.95
CA CYS A 182 -0.01 -11.29 2.59
C CYS A 182 0.09 -11.42 4.12
N PRO A 183 1.23 -11.08 4.76
CA PRO A 183 1.38 -11.27 6.20
C PRO A 183 0.58 -10.23 7.01
N TYR A 184 -0.02 -9.25 6.35
CA TYR A 184 -0.77 -8.15 6.96
C TYR A 184 -2.29 -8.33 6.82
N GLY A 185 -2.77 -9.37 6.14
CA GLY A 185 -4.21 -9.59 5.94
C GLY A 185 -4.91 -8.51 5.10
N CYS A 186 -4.16 -7.75 4.28
CA CYS A 186 -4.68 -6.59 3.57
C CYS A 186 -5.43 -6.89 2.26
N ARG A 187 -5.65 -8.16 1.94
CA ARG A 187 -6.26 -8.59 0.67
C ARG A 187 -7.49 -9.44 0.93
N PHE A 188 -8.46 -9.31 0.05
CA PHE A 188 -9.65 -10.15 0.04
C PHE A 188 -10.04 -10.52 -1.39
N LEU A 189 -10.86 -11.56 -1.54
CA LEU A 189 -11.49 -11.89 -2.82
C LEU A 189 -12.82 -11.13 -2.90
N SER A 190 -12.96 -10.30 -3.92
CA SER A 190 -14.20 -9.56 -4.16
C SER A 190 -15.35 -10.52 -4.48
N PRO A 191 -16.48 -10.45 -3.74
CA PRO A 191 -17.65 -11.28 -4.03
C PRO A 191 -18.33 -10.87 -5.35
N VAL A 192 -18.06 -9.66 -5.84
CA VAL A 192 -18.64 -9.10 -7.07
C VAL A 192 -17.79 -9.47 -8.29
N THR A 193 -16.51 -9.06 -8.29
CA THR A 193 -15.61 -9.23 -9.44
C THR A 193 -14.93 -10.59 -9.49
N LYS A 194 -14.97 -11.36 -8.39
CA LYS A 194 -14.23 -12.63 -8.20
C LYS A 194 -12.72 -12.48 -8.36
N THR A 195 -12.20 -11.26 -8.24
CA THR A 195 -10.77 -10.95 -8.31
C THR A 195 -10.25 -10.53 -6.94
N ALA A 196 -8.94 -10.62 -6.74
CA ALA A 196 -8.32 -10.13 -5.51
C ALA A 196 -8.38 -8.61 -5.44
N GLU A 197 -8.69 -8.08 -4.26
CA GLU A 197 -8.73 -6.65 -4.00
C GLU A 197 -7.90 -6.26 -2.78
N LYS A 198 -7.49 -4.99 -2.73
CA LYS A 198 -6.73 -4.33 -1.65
C LYS A 198 -6.68 -2.82 -1.84
N CYS A 199 -6.11 -2.11 -0.87
CA CYS A 199 -5.80 -0.69 -1.04
C CYS A 199 -4.79 -0.47 -2.18
N THR A 200 -5.10 0.45 -3.08
CA THR A 200 -4.26 0.89 -4.22
C THR A 200 -3.78 2.34 -4.06
N LEU A 201 -3.86 2.92 -2.85
CA LEU A 201 -3.68 4.36 -2.58
C LEU A 201 -4.66 5.27 -3.33
N CYS A 202 -5.82 4.74 -3.73
CA CYS A 202 -6.74 5.45 -4.64
C CYS A 202 -6.00 5.91 -5.92
N TYR A 203 -5.37 4.98 -6.64
CA TYR A 203 -4.46 5.25 -7.76
C TYR A 203 -5.08 6.19 -8.81
N HIS A 204 -6.37 6.04 -9.05
CA HIS A 204 -7.15 6.92 -9.91
C HIS A 204 -7.21 8.38 -9.43
N ARG A 205 -6.98 8.65 -8.14
CA ARG A 205 -6.93 10.01 -7.56
C ARG A 205 -5.51 10.55 -7.53
N ILE A 206 -4.56 9.79 -6.96
CA ILE A 206 -3.20 10.28 -6.74
C ILE A 206 -2.48 10.61 -8.04
N THR A 207 -2.74 9.85 -9.11
CA THR A 207 -2.20 10.11 -10.45
C THR A 207 -2.79 11.35 -11.13
N ARG A 208 -3.80 11.98 -10.53
CA ARG A 208 -4.40 13.27 -10.93
C ARG A 208 -4.11 14.39 -9.94
N GLY A 209 -3.15 14.20 -9.03
CA GLY A 209 -2.77 15.20 -8.02
C GLY A 209 -3.74 15.32 -6.84
N LEU A 210 -4.70 14.40 -6.70
CA LEU A 210 -5.64 14.39 -5.58
C LEU A 210 -5.12 13.50 -4.44
N LYS A 211 -5.53 13.78 -3.21
CA LYS A 211 -5.21 12.92 -2.05
C LYS A 211 -6.08 11.66 -2.06
N PRO A 212 -5.59 10.53 -1.48
CA PRO A 212 -6.45 9.38 -1.20
C PRO A 212 -7.66 9.78 -0.34
N ALA A 213 -8.84 9.21 -0.62
CA ALA A 213 -10.08 9.57 0.09
C ALA A 213 -9.97 9.45 1.62
N CYS A 214 -9.28 8.42 2.12
CA CYS A 214 -9.06 8.21 3.55
C CYS A 214 -8.11 9.25 4.21
N VAL A 215 -7.29 9.93 3.43
CA VAL A 215 -6.44 11.03 3.88
C VAL A 215 -7.23 12.33 3.91
N GLU A 216 -7.97 12.59 2.84
CA GLU A 216 -8.76 13.82 2.67
C GLU A 216 -9.82 13.99 3.76
N ILE A 217 -10.52 12.90 4.11
CA ILE A 217 -11.60 12.91 5.11
C ILE A 217 -11.09 12.94 6.57
N CYS A 218 -9.80 12.68 6.83
CA CYS A 218 -9.31 12.51 8.20
C CYS A 218 -9.32 13.84 8.99
N PRO A 219 -10.20 14.00 9.99
CA PRO A 219 -10.36 15.28 10.68
C PRO A 219 -9.15 15.65 11.56
N THR A 220 -8.44 14.64 12.06
CA THR A 220 -7.26 14.82 12.92
C THR A 220 -5.96 14.81 12.14
N GLN A 221 -6.01 14.63 10.80
CA GLN A 221 -4.82 14.48 9.96
C GLN A 221 -3.87 13.37 10.44
N ALA A 222 -4.42 12.31 11.03
CA ALA A 222 -3.65 11.14 11.44
C ALA A 222 -3.06 10.38 10.24
N ARG A 223 -3.61 10.59 9.04
CA ARG A 223 -3.11 10.02 7.78
C ARG A 223 -2.47 11.11 6.95
N ILE A 224 -1.20 10.95 6.64
CA ILE A 224 -0.40 11.89 5.86
C ILE A 224 0.05 11.15 4.60
N PHE A 225 -0.13 11.78 3.45
CA PHE A 225 0.22 11.20 2.16
C PHE A 225 0.93 12.23 1.30
N GLY A 226 1.89 11.77 0.50
CA GLY A 226 2.58 12.63 -0.45
C GLY A 226 3.56 11.89 -1.34
N ASP A 227 4.14 12.63 -2.26
CA ASP A 227 5.18 12.19 -3.16
C ASP A 227 6.55 12.54 -2.57
N LEU A 228 7.20 11.59 -1.92
CA LEU A 228 8.49 11.86 -1.26
C LEU A 228 9.58 12.32 -2.24
N LYS A 229 9.50 11.92 -3.51
CA LYS A 229 10.48 12.31 -4.53
C LYS A 229 10.38 13.79 -4.89
N ASN A 230 9.16 14.33 -4.92
CA ASN A 230 8.88 15.70 -5.37
C ASN A 230 8.49 16.64 -4.21
N ALA A 231 8.37 16.11 -2.98
CA ALA A 231 7.98 16.92 -1.83
C ALA A 231 9.02 17.99 -1.50
N GLY A 232 8.59 19.25 -1.45
CA GLY A 232 9.38 20.36 -0.93
C GLY A 232 9.62 20.23 0.59
N PRO A 233 10.51 21.05 1.17
CA PRO A 233 10.84 20.99 2.59
C PRO A 233 9.64 21.27 3.50
N ASP A 234 8.67 22.03 3.02
CA ASP A 234 7.47 22.41 3.77
C ASP A 234 6.30 21.45 3.62
N GLU A 235 6.39 20.49 2.71
CA GLU A 235 5.35 19.49 2.48
C GLU A 235 5.11 18.62 3.72
N PRO A 236 3.83 18.37 4.11
CA PRO A 236 3.50 17.59 5.31
C PRO A 236 4.15 16.22 5.35
N ILE A 237 4.29 15.53 4.22
CA ILE A 237 4.89 14.19 4.14
C ILE A 237 6.39 14.24 4.48
N ARG A 238 7.12 15.26 3.98
CA ARG A 238 8.55 15.44 4.25
C ARG A 238 8.76 15.82 5.70
N LYS A 239 8.03 16.82 6.21
CA LYS A 239 8.09 17.22 7.61
C LYS A 239 7.80 16.05 8.57
N PHE A 240 6.81 15.24 8.24
CA PHE A 240 6.49 14.07 9.05
C PHE A 240 7.63 13.06 9.05
N TYR A 241 8.14 12.71 7.88
CA TYR A 241 9.21 11.74 7.73
C TYR A 241 10.52 12.15 8.42
N GLU A 242 10.89 13.43 8.35
CA GLU A 242 12.13 13.96 8.94
C GLU A 242 12.02 14.21 10.45
N ASN A 243 10.83 14.59 10.96
CA ASN A 243 10.66 15.02 12.34
C ASN A 243 10.12 13.93 13.28
N ASN A 244 9.76 12.76 12.79
CA ASN A 244 9.20 11.69 13.61
C ASN A 244 10.07 10.43 13.59
N ARG A 245 10.13 9.75 14.72
CA ARG A 245 10.61 8.38 14.77
C ARG A 245 9.53 7.48 14.17
N VAL A 246 9.78 6.96 12.97
CA VAL A 246 8.85 6.11 12.26
C VAL A 246 9.20 4.63 12.40
N SER A 247 8.17 3.79 12.40
CA SER A 247 8.23 2.34 12.45
C SER A 247 7.39 1.75 11.34
N VAL A 248 7.58 0.48 11.04
CA VAL A 248 6.75 -0.30 10.12
C VAL A 248 6.12 -1.48 10.84
N LEU A 249 5.03 -2.00 10.30
CA LEU A 249 4.42 -3.23 10.81
C LEU A 249 5.32 -4.43 10.47
N LYS A 250 5.49 -5.35 11.41
CA LYS A 250 6.23 -6.62 11.25
C LYS A 250 7.59 -6.46 10.56
N PRO A 251 8.51 -5.63 11.10
CA PRO A 251 9.80 -5.32 10.45
C PRO A 251 10.67 -6.56 10.23
N HIS A 252 10.51 -7.60 11.07
CA HIS A 252 11.24 -8.86 10.98
C HIS A 252 10.96 -9.67 9.70
N LEU A 253 9.91 -9.33 8.95
CA LEU A 253 9.56 -10.02 7.70
C LEU A 253 10.33 -9.49 6.47
N GLY A 254 11.07 -8.40 6.59
CA GLY A 254 11.88 -7.85 5.50
C GLY A 254 11.12 -7.43 4.25
N THR A 255 9.82 -7.15 4.36
CA THR A 255 8.98 -6.79 3.21
C THR A 255 9.10 -5.31 2.80
N GLU A 256 9.81 -4.51 3.58
CA GLU A 256 10.06 -3.07 3.37
C GLU A 256 8.76 -2.28 3.07
N PRO A 257 7.86 -2.13 4.07
CA PRO A 257 6.63 -1.38 3.92
C PRO A 257 6.85 0.09 3.55
N ARG A 258 6.03 0.62 2.64
CA ARG A 258 5.92 2.06 2.32
C ARG A 258 4.80 2.76 3.10
N VAL A 259 4.24 2.10 4.10
CA VAL A 259 3.35 2.71 5.09
C VAL A 259 4.12 2.81 6.39
N LEU A 260 4.38 4.02 6.83
CA LEU A 260 5.17 4.34 8.01
C LEU A 260 4.26 4.81 9.14
N TYR A 261 4.61 4.46 10.36
CA TYR A 261 3.84 4.80 11.56
C TYR A 261 4.70 5.59 12.54
N ALA A 262 4.16 6.68 13.08
CA ALA A 262 4.69 7.33 14.26
C ALA A 262 3.81 7.00 15.48
N GLY A 263 4.43 6.85 16.64
CA GLY A 263 3.72 6.51 17.89
C GLY A 263 3.21 5.06 17.96
N LEU A 264 3.77 4.15 17.15
CA LEU A 264 3.38 2.75 17.17
C LEU A 264 3.85 2.07 18.45
N ASP A 265 2.92 1.50 19.22
CA ASP A 265 3.24 0.69 20.38
C ASP A 265 3.83 -0.67 19.96
N LYS A 266 4.71 -1.24 20.81
CA LYS A 266 5.34 -2.55 20.59
C LYS A 266 4.34 -3.72 20.54
N GLU A 267 3.14 -3.51 21.08
CA GLU A 267 2.06 -4.51 21.05
C GLU A 267 1.40 -4.64 19.67
N VAL A 268 1.64 -3.68 18.77
CA VAL A 268 1.06 -3.73 17.42
C VAL A 268 1.82 -4.74 16.55
N ARG A 269 1.11 -5.74 16.05
CA ARG A 269 1.66 -6.86 15.28
C ARG A 269 1.17 -6.90 13.84
#